data_7d44f85412b3c2b32bf4b508876e9093
#
_entry.id   7d44f85412b3c2b32bf4b508876e9093
#
_cell.length_a   1.000
_cell.length_b   1.000
_cell.length_c   1.000
_cell.angle_alpha   90.00
_cell.angle_beta   90.00
_cell.angle_gamma   90.00
#
_symmetry.space_group_name_H-M   'P 1'
#
loop_
_entity.id
_entity.type
_entity.pdbx_description
1 polymer ?
#
loop_
_entity_poly.entity_id
_entity_poly.type
_entity_poly.pdbx_seq_one_letter_code
_entity_poly.pdbx_strand_id
1 'polypeptide(L)'
;MTSHVQILDHGRIRELRLARPPVNALDPALCRALIAALDAAVAGDADAVVLSGAPGIFSAGLDVPHLLSLGEDRHALHAAWGAFFGAARALAALRIPVVAAIAGHAPAGGCVLSLCCDYRVMARSPDPARPYAIGMNETQVGLAVPDGAQQLMRRVIGQHPAERLLVAGTMVPAEEAWRIGLVDELAEGDAVVARALAWLEGLLRLPRAPMLQTRALARADLVRALDPEHLHLDRFVDGWYEPDTQAGLQALMARLGKG
;
A
#
# COMPACT_ATOMS: atom_id res chain seq x y z
N MET A 1 -8.82 -23.69 1.91
CA MET A 1 -8.09 -22.50 2.42
C MET A 1 -8.60 -21.31 1.64
N THR A 2 -9.18 -20.33 2.28
CA THR A 2 -9.60 -19.08 1.63
C THR A 2 -8.35 -18.37 1.11
N SER A 3 -8.32 -18.05 -0.17
CA SER A 3 -7.22 -17.28 -0.76
C SER A 3 -7.20 -15.88 -0.16
N HIS A 4 -6.05 -15.41 0.35
CA HIS A 4 -5.88 -14.03 0.86
C HIS A 4 -5.94 -12.96 -0.22
N VAL A 5 -5.86 -13.36 -1.49
CA VAL A 5 -6.02 -12.51 -2.67
C VAL A 5 -7.00 -13.18 -3.61
N GLN A 6 -8.10 -12.51 -3.93
CA GLN A 6 -9.04 -12.94 -4.96
C GLN A 6 -8.57 -12.41 -6.31
N ILE A 7 -8.66 -13.25 -7.34
CA ILE A 7 -8.29 -12.90 -8.71
C ILE A 7 -9.57 -12.79 -9.52
N LEU A 8 -9.79 -11.61 -10.15
CA LEU A 8 -10.91 -11.37 -11.04
C LEU A 8 -10.36 -10.90 -12.40
N ASP A 9 -10.87 -11.50 -13.46
CA ASP A 9 -10.44 -11.18 -14.82
C ASP A 9 -11.38 -10.16 -15.47
N HIS A 10 -10.80 -9.08 -16.01
CA HIS A 10 -11.45 -8.05 -16.79
C HIS A 10 -10.80 -8.00 -18.18
N GLY A 11 -11.03 -9.03 -18.98
CA GLY A 11 -10.33 -9.21 -20.25
C GLY A 11 -8.82 -9.39 -20.05
N ARG A 12 -8.02 -8.44 -20.54
CA ARG A 12 -6.56 -8.47 -20.39
C ARG A 12 -6.05 -7.76 -19.12
N ILE A 13 -6.94 -7.22 -18.30
CA ILE A 13 -6.62 -6.58 -17.02
C ILE A 13 -7.03 -7.53 -15.90
N ARG A 14 -6.13 -7.79 -14.97
CA ARG A 14 -6.39 -8.65 -13.81
C ARG A 14 -6.57 -7.81 -12.56
N GLU A 15 -7.70 -7.97 -11.87
CA GLU A 15 -7.90 -7.40 -10.55
C GLU A 15 -7.41 -8.39 -9.49
N LEU A 16 -6.51 -7.92 -8.65
CA LEU A 16 -6.02 -8.59 -7.45
C LEU A 16 -6.67 -7.90 -6.25
N ARG A 17 -7.70 -8.55 -5.69
CA ARG A 17 -8.43 -8.01 -4.55
C ARG A 17 -7.91 -8.59 -3.26
N LEU A 18 -7.41 -7.73 -2.36
CA LEU A 18 -7.05 -8.13 -1.01
C LEU A 18 -8.30 -8.66 -0.29
N ALA A 19 -8.21 -9.87 0.26
CA ALA A 19 -9.35 -10.62 0.80
C ALA A 19 -9.03 -11.28 2.14
N ARG A 20 -8.43 -10.52 3.05
CA ARG A 20 -8.16 -10.92 4.44
C ARG A 20 -9.02 -10.09 5.40
N PRO A 21 -10.27 -10.54 5.66
CA PRO A 21 -11.16 -9.82 6.56
C PRO A 21 -10.61 -9.81 8.00
N PRO A 22 -11.03 -8.82 8.83
CA PRO A 22 -12.01 -7.79 8.48
C PRO A 22 -11.43 -6.59 7.74
N VAL A 23 -10.11 -6.34 7.78
CA VAL A 23 -9.52 -5.04 7.39
C VAL A 23 -8.31 -5.17 6.46
N ASN A 24 -8.09 -6.31 5.84
CA ASN A 24 -6.94 -6.57 4.97
C ASN A 24 -5.60 -6.19 5.64
N ALA A 25 -5.44 -6.52 6.93
CA ALA A 25 -4.20 -6.30 7.64
C ALA A 25 -3.08 -7.15 7.02
N LEU A 26 -1.93 -6.53 6.77
CA LEU A 26 -0.82 -7.11 6.02
C LEU A 26 0.05 -7.97 6.94
N ASP A 27 -0.20 -9.27 6.94
CA ASP A 27 0.68 -10.26 7.54
C ASP A 27 1.58 -10.91 6.47
N PRO A 28 2.59 -11.71 6.87
CA PRO A 28 3.46 -12.39 5.92
C PRO A 28 2.74 -13.32 4.94
N ALA A 29 1.57 -13.87 5.32
CA ALA A 29 0.81 -14.77 4.45
C ALA A 29 0.12 -13.99 3.32
N LEU A 30 -0.55 -12.87 3.64
CA LEU A 30 -1.15 -11.99 2.64
C LEU A 30 -0.09 -11.37 1.73
N CYS A 31 1.06 -10.94 2.29
CA CYS A 31 2.16 -10.37 1.49
C CYS A 31 2.70 -11.39 0.48
N ARG A 32 2.96 -12.63 0.90
CA ARG A 32 3.39 -13.71 -0.01
C ARG A 32 2.32 -14.06 -1.05
N ALA A 33 1.04 -14.08 -0.65
CA ALA A 33 -0.06 -14.33 -1.58
C ALA A 33 -0.18 -13.22 -2.64
N LEU A 34 0.05 -11.96 -2.26
CA LEU A 34 0.08 -10.84 -3.20
C LEU A 34 1.24 -10.98 -4.19
N ILE A 35 2.45 -11.29 -3.73
CA ILE A 35 3.61 -11.52 -4.62
C ILE A 35 3.29 -12.64 -5.63
N ALA A 36 2.80 -13.78 -5.14
CA ALA A 36 2.45 -14.91 -6.00
C ALA A 36 1.36 -14.54 -7.04
N ALA A 37 0.37 -13.72 -6.64
CA ALA A 37 -0.69 -13.28 -7.54
C ALA A 37 -0.17 -12.29 -8.61
N LEU A 38 0.79 -11.41 -8.26
CA LEU A 38 1.45 -10.51 -9.21
C LEU A 38 2.28 -11.29 -10.23
N ASP A 39 3.06 -12.28 -9.76
CA ASP A 39 3.85 -13.16 -10.63
C ASP A 39 2.94 -13.96 -11.57
N ALA A 40 1.85 -14.51 -11.06
CA ALA A 40 0.87 -15.25 -11.85
C ALA A 40 0.15 -14.35 -12.88
N ALA A 41 -0.08 -13.07 -12.56
CA ALA A 41 -0.66 -12.12 -13.51
C ALA A 41 0.26 -11.90 -14.72
N VAL A 42 1.56 -11.71 -14.46
CA VAL A 42 2.57 -11.53 -15.53
C VAL A 42 2.76 -12.81 -16.34
N ALA A 43 2.84 -13.98 -15.67
CA ALA A 43 3.00 -15.28 -16.34
C ALA A 43 1.76 -15.69 -17.14
N GLY A 44 0.58 -15.24 -16.76
CA GLY A 44 -0.70 -15.53 -17.42
C GLY A 44 -1.12 -14.49 -18.47
N ASP A 45 -0.17 -13.74 -19.02
CA ASP A 45 -0.36 -12.77 -20.10
C ASP A 45 -1.34 -11.61 -19.79
N ALA A 46 -1.49 -11.23 -18.55
CA ALA A 46 -2.18 -9.98 -18.22
C ALA A 46 -1.38 -8.78 -18.75
N ASP A 47 -2.07 -7.79 -19.32
CA ASP A 47 -1.44 -6.56 -19.78
C ASP A 47 -1.32 -5.49 -18.70
N ALA A 48 -2.17 -5.57 -17.67
CA ALA A 48 -2.19 -4.65 -16.54
C ALA A 48 -2.85 -5.29 -15.31
N VAL A 49 -2.66 -4.65 -14.15
CA VAL A 49 -3.23 -5.08 -12.87
C VAL A 49 -4.01 -3.94 -12.21
N VAL A 50 -5.15 -4.26 -11.59
CA VAL A 50 -5.80 -3.43 -10.58
C VAL A 50 -5.56 -4.08 -9.23
N LEU A 51 -4.99 -3.35 -8.27
CA LEU A 51 -4.94 -3.76 -6.86
C LEU A 51 -6.11 -3.12 -6.12
N SER A 52 -7.01 -3.92 -5.59
CA SER A 52 -8.20 -3.46 -4.88
C SER A 52 -8.30 -4.01 -3.46
N GLY A 53 -9.19 -3.46 -2.66
CA GLY A 53 -9.53 -3.93 -1.32
C GLY A 53 -11.03 -4.18 -1.17
N ALA A 54 -11.50 -4.24 0.07
CA ALA A 54 -12.91 -4.34 0.39
C ALA A 54 -13.57 -2.95 0.46
N PRO A 55 -14.91 -2.84 0.30
CA PRO A 55 -15.62 -1.60 0.55
C PRO A 55 -15.33 -1.05 1.95
N GLY A 56 -15.00 0.25 2.04
CA GLY A 56 -14.68 0.94 3.27
C GLY A 56 -13.23 0.80 3.74
N ILE A 57 -12.49 -0.18 3.24
CA ILE A 57 -11.08 -0.40 3.62
C ILE A 57 -10.26 -1.00 2.46
N PHE A 58 -9.23 -0.33 2.04
CA PHE A 58 -8.25 -0.90 1.13
C PHE A 58 -7.35 -1.89 1.87
N SER A 59 -6.64 -1.40 2.89
CA SER A 59 -5.86 -2.19 3.84
C SER A 59 -5.61 -1.34 5.09
N ALA A 60 -5.67 -1.94 6.26
CA ALA A 60 -5.36 -1.29 7.55
C ALA A 60 -3.84 -1.14 7.80
N GLY A 61 -2.99 -1.50 6.85
CA GLY A 61 -1.54 -1.58 7.05
C GLY A 61 -1.11 -2.91 7.68
N LEU A 62 0.06 -2.92 8.33
CA LEU A 62 0.59 -4.16 8.91
C LEU A 62 -0.28 -4.68 10.06
N ASP A 63 -0.28 -6.00 10.19
CA ASP A 63 -0.97 -6.71 11.27
C ASP A 63 -0.22 -6.54 12.60
N VAL A 64 -0.46 -5.40 13.28
CA VAL A 64 0.20 -5.08 14.55
C VAL A 64 -0.05 -6.16 15.62
N PRO A 65 -1.27 -6.71 15.81
CA PRO A 65 -1.48 -7.86 16.68
C PRO A 65 -0.55 -9.04 16.38
N HIS A 66 -0.40 -9.40 15.09
CA HIS A 66 0.53 -10.45 14.68
C HIS A 66 1.98 -10.09 15.02
N LEU A 67 2.43 -8.88 14.68
CA LEU A 67 3.81 -8.44 14.97
C LEU A 67 4.11 -8.46 16.48
N LEU A 68 3.19 -8.01 17.32
CA LEU A 68 3.33 -8.07 18.79
C LEU A 68 3.38 -9.50 19.33
N SER A 69 2.66 -10.44 18.69
CA SER A 69 2.68 -11.86 19.09
C SER A 69 4.03 -12.53 18.87
N LEU A 70 4.93 -11.94 18.08
CA LEU A 70 6.30 -12.42 17.87
C LEU A 70 7.22 -12.17 19.08
N GLY A 71 6.80 -11.30 20.00
CA GLY A 71 7.53 -11.02 21.24
C GLY A 71 8.94 -10.52 20.98
N GLU A 72 9.94 -11.19 21.56
CA GLU A 72 11.34 -10.83 21.43
C GLU A 72 12.06 -11.53 20.25
N ASP A 73 11.32 -12.26 19.42
CA ASP A 73 11.90 -12.92 18.24
C ASP A 73 12.21 -11.91 17.12
N ARG A 74 13.36 -11.28 17.23
CA ARG A 74 13.85 -10.27 16.27
C ARG A 74 13.97 -10.81 14.85
N HIS A 75 14.30 -12.10 14.70
CA HIS A 75 14.42 -12.71 13.37
C HIS A 75 13.04 -12.87 12.73
N ALA A 76 12.04 -13.34 13.47
CA ALA A 76 10.67 -13.43 12.98
C ALA A 76 10.08 -12.04 12.65
N LEU A 77 10.37 -11.02 13.49
CA LEU A 77 9.96 -9.64 13.25
C LEU A 77 10.59 -9.09 11.95
N HIS A 78 11.90 -9.25 11.78
CA HIS A 78 12.61 -8.86 10.57
C HIS A 78 12.06 -9.57 9.33
N ALA A 79 11.77 -10.86 9.42
CA ALA A 79 11.17 -11.63 8.33
C ALA A 79 9.75 -11.15 7.97
N ALA A 80 8.95 -10.75 8.97
CA ALA A 80 7.61 -10.20 8.73
C ALA A 80 7.66 -8.85 8.01
N TRP A 81 8.53 -7.94 8.41
CA TRP A 81 8.79 -6.67 7.72
C TRP A 81 9.36 -6.89 6.33
N GLY A 82 10.31 -7.84 6.19
CA GLY A 82 10.87 -8.24 4.90
C GLY A 82 9.81 -8.75 3.92
N ALA A 83 8.83 -9.51 4.39
CA ALA A 83 7.70 -9.97 3.56
C ALA A 83 6.84 -8.80 3.07
N PHE A 84 6.56 -7.81 3.92
CA PHE A 84 5.82 -6.62 3.54
C PHE A 84 6.56 -5.79 2.50
N PHE A 85 7.82 -5.44 2.74
CA PHE A 85 8.61 -4.68 1.76
C PHE A 85 8.89 -5.47 0.49
N GLY A 86 8.96 -6.81 0.57
CA GLY A 86 8.98 -7.69 -0.59
C GLY A 86 7.75 -7.52 -1.48
N ALA A 87 6.54 -7.44 -0.89
CA ALA A 87 5.30 -7.19 -1.62
C ALA A 87 5.26 -5.77 -2.22
N ALA A 88 5.67 -4.75 -1.46
CA ALA A 88 5.79 -3.38 -1.97
C ALA A 88 6.76 -3.29 -3.16
N ARG A 89 7.93 -3.94 -3.05
CA ARG A 89 8.92 -4.00 -4.12
C ARG A 89 8.41 -4.75 -5.34
N ALA A 90 7.68 -5.87 -5.17
CA ALA A 90 7.06 -6.61 -6.27
C ALA A 90 6.06 -5.75 -7.06
N LEU A 91 5.24 -4.93 -6.37
CA LEU A 91 4.36 -3.95 -7.00
C LEU A 91 5.15 -2.86 -7.75
N ALA A 92 6.17 -2.29 -7.11
CA ALA A 92 6.98 -1.24 -7.70
C ALA A 92 7.72 -1.73 -8.95
N ALA A 93 8.26 -2.94 -8.92
CA ALA A 93 9.03 -3.57 -10.00
C ALA A 93 8.16 -4.31 -11.03
N LEU A 94 6.83 -4.33 -10.88
CA LEU A 94 5.93 -5.02 -11.79
C LEU A 94 6.15 -4.52 -13.23
N ARG A 95 6.31 -5.45 -14.17
CA ARG A 95 6.64 -5.13 -15.57
C ARG A 95 5.47 -4.58 -16.39
N ILE A 96 4.25 -4.73 -15.88
CA ILE A 96 3.02 -4.23 -16.49
C ILE A 96 2.40 -3.13 -15.61
N PRO A 97 1.57 -2.23 -16.15
CA PRO A 97 0.94 -1.17 -15.36
C PRO A 97 0.08 -1.72 -14.22
N VAL A 98 0.07 -0.99 -13.11
CA VAL A 98 -0.76 -1.32 -11.95
C VAL A 98 -1.43 -0.08 -11.37
N VAL A 99 -2.74 -0.17 -11.11
CA VAL A 99 -3.54 0.90 -10.51
C VAL A 99 -4.07 0.46 -9.14
N ALA A 100 -4.00 1.32 -8.14
CA ALA A 100 -4.66 1.10 -6.87
C ALA A 100 -6.10 1.62 -6.92
N ALA A 101 -7.07 0.72 -6.71
CA ALA A 101 -8.48 1.02 -6.53
C ALA A 101 -8.82 1.03 -5.03
N ILE A 102 -8.78 2.21 -4.42
CA ILE A 102 -8.83 2.43 -2.97
C ILE A 102 -10.28 2.68 -2.56
N ALA A 103 -11.04 1.63 -2.27
CA ALA A 103 -12.47 1.71 -1.95
C ALA A 103 -12.77 2.16 -0.50
N GLY A 104 -11.80 2.71 0.22
CA GLY A 104 -11.95 3.15 1.61
C GLY A 104 -10.64 3.63 2.23
N HIS A 105 -10.49 3.43 3.53
CA HIS A 105 -9.26 3.83 4.24
C HIS A 105 -8.01 3.07 3.76
N ALA A 106 -6.87 3.76 3.73
CA ALA A 106 -5.57 3.20 3.38
C ALA A 106 -4.45 3.75 4.29
N PRO A 107 -4.45 3.42 5.60
CA PRO A 107 -3.38 3.81 6.52
C PRO A 107 -2.10 3.01 6.31
N ALA A 108 -0.96 3.58 6.74
CA ALA A 108 0.33 2.91 6.91
C ALA A 108 0.73 2.06 5.69
N GLY A 109 0.89 0.75 5.87
CA GLY A 109 1.22 -0.18 4.79
C GLY A 109 0.24 -0.17 3.62
N GLY A 110 -1.04 0.16 3.83
CA GLY A 110 -2.02 0.34 2.76
C GLY A 110 -1.66 1.54 1.87
N CYS A 111 -1.26 2.65 2.47
CA CYS A 111 -0.73 3.81 1.76
C CYS A 111 0.54 3.43 0.98
N VAL A 112 1.50 2.74 1.61
CA VAL A 112 2.74 2.28 0.96
C VAL A 112 2.45 1.45 -0.28
N LEU A 113 1.58 0.44 -0.21
CA LEU A 113 1.22 -0.38 -1.38
C LEU A 113 0.60 0.48 -2.50
N SER A 114 -0.28 1.44 -2.16
CA SER A 114 -0.89 2.32 -3.14
C SER A 114 0.13 3.22 -3.84
N LEU A 115 1.14 3.71 -3.10
CA LEU A 115 2.24 4.52 -3.65
C LEU A 115 3.19 3.73 -4.56
N CYS A 116 3.18 2.41 -4.47
CA CYS A 116 3.89 1.53 -5.41
C CYS A 116 3.14 1.36 -6.74
N CYS A 117 1.91 1.82 -6.88
CA CYS A 117 1.13 1.75 -8.11
C CYS A 117 1.39 2.95 -9.05
N ASP A 118 1.02 2.81 -10.33
CA ASP A 118 1.18 3.88 -11.34
C ASP A 118 0.15 4.99 -11.15
N TYR A 119 -1.05 4.63 -10.71
CA TYR A 119 -2.19 5.52 -10.54
C TYR A 119 -3.03 5.08 -9.33
N ARG A 120 -3.68 6.02 -8.67
CA ARG A 120 -4.50 5.80 -7.46
C ARG A 120 -5.87 6.41 -7.66
N VAL A 121 -6.91 5.56 -7.74
CA VAL A 121 -8.30 5.98 -7.69
C VAL A 121 -8.82 5.74 -6.29
N MET A 122 -9.30 6.76 -5.59
CA MET A 122 -9.81 6.64 -4.22
C MET A 122 -11.29 6.97 -4.12
N ALA A 123 -12.00 6.22 -3.30
CA ALA A 123 -13.40 6.46 -3.03
C ALA A 123 -13.62 7.72 -2.18
N ARG A 124 -14.67 8.49 -2.52
CA ARG A 124 -15.31 9.37 -1.56
C ARG A 124 -16.03 8.55 -0.50
N SER A 125 -16.01 9.01 0.75
CA SER A 125 -16.83 8.38 1.79
C SER A 125 -18.32 8.67 1.52
N PRO A 126 -19.19 7.68 1.71
CA PRO A 126 -20.65 7.91 1.64
C PRO A 126 -21.16 8.82 2.77
N ASP A 127 -20.38 8.98 3.83
CA ASP A 127 -20.63 9.89 4.94
C ASP A 127 -19.57 11.01 4.96
N PRO A 128 -19.90 12.23 4.51
CA PRO A 128 -18.96 13.35 4.51
C PRO A 128 -18.41 13.73 5.90
N ALA A 129 -19.13 13.40 6.98
CA ALA A 129 -18.67 13.64 8.34
C ALA A 129 -17.58 12.65 8.78
N ARG A 130 -17.43 11.53 8.06
CA ARG A 130 -16.40 10.51 8.28
C ARG A 130 -15.67 10.20 6.98
N PRO A 131 -14.85 11.13 6.48
CA PRO A 131 -14.15 10.96 5.21
C PRO A 131 -13.19 9.77 5.27
N TYR A 132 -13.10 9.03 4.17
CA TYR A 132 -12.01 8.07 4.01
C TYR A 132 -10.68 8.81 4.01
N ALA A 133 -9.64 8.18 4.54
CA ALA A 133 -8.34 8.79 4.69
C ALA A 133 -7.21 7.84 4.28
N ILE A 134 -6.13 8.44 3.77
CA ILE A 134 -4.90 7.78 3.35
C ILE A 134 -3.70 8.49 3.97
N GLY A 135 -2.66 7.74 4.35
CA GLY A 135 -1.44 8.33 4.91
C GLY A 135 -0.62 7.33 5.68
N MET A 136 0.56 7.77 6.09
CA MET A 136 1.49 7.01 6.91
C MET A 136 1.43 7.54 8.33
N ASN A 137 0.71 6.83 9.20
CA ASN A 137 0.44 7.26 10.57
C ASN A 137 1.30 6.53 11.62
N GLU A 138 2.41 5.96 11.22
CA GLU A 138 3.32 5.17 12.05
C GLU A 138 3.77 5.94 13.30
N THR A 139 4.12 7.21 13.16
CA THR A 139 4.57 8.05 14.30
C THR A 139 3.50 8.24 15.37
N GLN A 140 2.21 8.21 15.01
CA GLN A 140 1.10 8.27 15.97
C GLN A 140 0.94 6.99 16.80
N VAL A 141 1.58 5.91 16.38
CA VAL A 141 1.57 4.63 17.10
C VAL A 141 2.97 4.24 17.60
N GLY A 142 3.88 5.21 17.66
CA GLY A 142 5.21 5.06 18.22
C GLY A 142 6.23 4.45 17.28
N LEU A 143 5.92 4.30 15.99
CA LEU A 143 6.85 3.74 14.99
C LEU A 143 7.47 4.84 14.12
N ALA A 144 8.74 4.71 13.80
CA ALA A 144 9.32 5.50 12.73
C ALA A 144 8.84 4.98 11.36
N VAL A 145 8.67 5.88 10.39
CA VAL A 145 8.41 5.48 9.00
C VAL A 145 9.72 5.03 8.35
N PRO A 146 9.83 3.80 7.82
CA PRO A 146 11.05 3.32 7.16
C PRO A 146 11.48 4.20 5.98
N ASP A 147 12.78 4.32 5.75
CA ASP A 147 13.37 5.23 4.76
C ASP A 147 12.77 5.05 3.36
N GLY A 148 12.66 3.82 2.87
CA GLY A 148 12.06 3.54 1.57
C GLY A 148 10.61 4.03 1.47
N ALA A 149 9.79 3.83 2.51
CA ALA A 149 8.42 4.30 2.53
C ALA A 149 8.32 5.83 2.49
N GLN A 150 9.23 6.54 3.20
CA GLN A 150 9.31 8.00 3.12
C GLN A 150 9.60 8.49 1.70
N GLN A 151 10.51 7.82 0.97
CA GLN A 151 10.85 8.17 -0.40
C GLN A 151 9.64 8.04 -1.36
N LEU A 152 8.76 7.05 -1.13
CA LEU A 152 7.54 6.89 -1.92
C LEU A 152 6.64 8.11 -1.82
N MET A 153 6.40 8.60 -0.59
CA MET A 153 5.55 9.78 -0.38
C MET A 153 6.20 11.04 -0.94
N ARG A 154 7.51 11.25 -0.70
CA ARG A 154 8.27 12.40 -1.24
C ARG A 154 8.22 12.45 -2.76
N ARG A 155 8.30 11.29 -3.42
CA ARG A 155 8.21 11.18 -4.87
C ARG A 155 6.86 11.67 -5.41
N VAL A 156 5.77 11.44 -4.69
CA VAL A 156 4.41 11.74 -5.17
C VAL A 156 3.99 13.17 -4.87
N ILE A 157 4.22 13.66 -3.64
CA ILE A 157 3.73 14.99 -3.21
C ILE A 157 4.84 16.01 -2.98
N GLY A 158 6.09 15.66 -3.25
CA GLY A 158 7.25 16.51 -3.04
C GLY A 158 7.83 16.40 -1.62
N GLN A 159 9.08 16.87 -1.47
CA GLN A 159 9.90 16.70 -0.28
C GLN A 159 9.21 17.29 0.97
N HIS A 160 8.99 18.59 0.99
CA HIS A 160 8.52 19.29 2.17
C HIS A 160 7.07 18.94 2.60
N PRO A 161 6.08 18.82 1.68
CA PRO A 161 4.76 18.33 2.06
C PRO A 161 4.81 16.93 2.68
N ALA A 162 5.62 16.02 2.11
CA ALA A 162 5.78 14.67 2.64
C ALA A 162 6.38 14.68 4.06
N GLU A 163 7.44 15.46 4.31
CA GLU A 163 8.06 15.58 5.64
C GLU A 163 7.05 15.95 6.71
N ARG A 164 6.23 16.98 6.45
CA ARG A 164 5.20 17.42 7.40
C ARG A 164 4.19 16.35 7.73
N LEU A 165 3.71 15.61 6.72
CA LEU A 165 2.72 14.56 6.92
C LEU A 165 3.32 13.35 7.64
N LEU A 166 4.54 12.94 7.27
CA LEU A 166 5.25 11.80 7.84
C LEU A 166 5.60 12.02 9.31
N VAL A 167 6.18 13.18 9.65
CA VAL A 167 6.57 13.51 11.03
C VAL A 167 5.35 13.59 11.95
N ALA A 168 4.25 14.18 11.47
CA ALA A 168 3.00 14.27 12.24
C ALA A 168 2.16 12.97 12.20
N GLY A 169 2.50 12.01 11.35
CA GLY A 169 1.69 10.79 11.13
C GLY A 169 0.29 11.11 10.61
N THR A 170 0.16 12.13 9.77
CA THR A 170 -1.15 12.67 9.39
C THR A 170 -1.88 11.75 8.41
N MET A 171 -3.09 11.37 8.79
CA MET A 171 -4.05 10.78 7.84
C MET A 171 -4.75 11.90 7.08
N VAL A 172 -4.68 11.83 5.75
CA VAL A 172 -5.20 12.85 4.83
C VAL A 172 -6.57 12.42 4.31
N PRO A 173 -7.64 13.22 4.49
CA PRO A 173 -8.95 12.94 3.87
C PRO A 173 -8.88 12.84 2.34
N ALA A 174 -9.74 12.07 1.72
CA ALA A 174 -9.71 11.74 0.29
C ALA A 174 -9.66 13.01 -0.60
N GLU A 175 -10.48 14.01 -0.32
CA GLU A 175 -10.53 15.27 -1.08
C GLU A 175 -9.22 16.04 -0.98
N GLU A 176 -8.63 16.11 0.21
CA GLU A 176 -7.35 16.75 0.42
C GLU A 176 -6.22 15.94 -0.22
N ALA A 177 -6.26 14.60 -0.12
CA ALA A 177 -5.30 13.71 -0.75
C ALA A 177 -5.26 13.91 -2.28
N TRP A 178 -6.42 14.08 -2.91
CA TRP A 178 -6.53 14.43 -4.32
C TRP A 178 -5.97 15.83 -4.60
N ARG A 179 -6.31 16.82 -3.77
CA ARG A 179 -5.86 18.21 -3.94
C ARG A 179 -4.34 18.35 -3.88
N ILE A 180 -3.66 17.57 -3.03
CA ILE A 180 -2.20 17.60 -2.89
C ILE A 180 -1.47 16.62 -3.82
N GLY A 181 -2.19 15.84 -4.63
CA GLY A 181 -1.63 14.86 -5.56
C GLY A 181 -1.20 13.53 -4.93
N LEU A 182 -1.58 13.26 -3.67
CA LEU A 182 -1.36 11.95 -3.03
C LEU A 182 -2.24 10.87 -3.66
N VAL A 183 -3.42 11.26 -4.17
CA VAL A 183 -4.35 10.45 -4.95
C VAL A 183 -4.59 11.15 -6.29
N ASP A 184 -4.69 10.38 -7.36
CA ASP A 184 -4.78 10.92 -8.73
C ASP A 184 -6.23 11.21 -9.15
N GLU A 185 -7.19 10.42 -8.65
CA GLU A 185 -8.61 10.54 -8.99
C GLU A 185 -9.51 10.18 -7.81
N LEU A 186 -10.65 10.88 -7.69
CA LEU A 186 -11.73 10.53 -6.76
C LEU A 186 -12.92 9.95 -7.52
N ALA A 187 -13.56 8.92 -6.94
CA ALA A 187 -14.73 8.27 -7.50
C ALA A 187 -15.75 7.92 -6.40
N GLU A 188 -16.98 7.60 -6.77
CA GLU A 188 -17.92 6.97 -5.86
C GLU A 188 -17.44 5.55 -5.51
N GLY A 189 -17.80 5.04 -4.32
CA GLY A 189 -17.19 3.83 -3.77
C GLY A 189 -17.28 2.58 -4.65
N ASP A 190 -18.41 2.39 -5.32
CA ASP A 190 -18.66 1.28 -6.26
C ASP A 190 -18.00 1.48 -7.63
N ALA A 191 -17.62 2.71 -7.97
CA ALA A 191 -17.01 3.06 -9.25
C ALA A 191 -15.47 2.99 -9.26
N VAL A 192 -14.79 2.86 -8.11
CA VAL A 192 -13.30 2.93 -8.04
C VAL A 192 -12.63 1.91 -8.95
N VAL A 193 -13.10 0.67 -8.96
CA VAL A 193 -12.52 -0.38 -9.83
C VAL A 193 -12.80 -0.07 -11.29
N ALA A 194 -14.02 0.34 -11.64
CA ALA A 194 -14.37 0.72 -13.02
C ALA A 194 -13.53 1.89 -13.53
N ARG A 195 -13.22 2.89 -12.68
CA ARG A 195 -12.35 4.02 -13.03
C ARG A 195 -10.91 3.58 -13.22
N ALA A 196 -10.40 2.69 -12.35
CA ALA A 196 -9.07 2.09 -12.48
C ALA A 196 -8.93 1.31 -13.80
N LEU A 197 -9.94 0.50 -14.14
CA LEU A 197 -9.99 -0.23 -15.42
C LEU A 197 -9.98 0.74 -16.61
N ALA A 198 -10.82 1.78 -16.59
CA ALA A 198 -10.91 2.76 -17.68
C ALA A 198 -9.58 3.51 -17.90
N TRP A 199 -8.86 3.85 -16.83
CA TRP A 199 -7.53 4.46 -16.94
C TRP A 199 -6.53 3.50 -17.59
N LEU A 200 -6.51 2.24 -17.16
CA LEU A 200 -5.63 1.21 -17.73
C LEU A 200 -5.97 0.94 -19.21
N GLU A 201 -7.23 0.84 -19.57
CA GLU A 201 -7.67 0.68 -20.95
C GLU A 201 -7.17 1.84 -21.85
N GLY A 202 -7.22 3.07 -21.32
CA GLY A 202 -6.66 4.25 -21.97
C GLY A 202 -5.15 4.10 -22.21
N LEU A 203 -4.40 3.68 -21.19
CA LEU A 203 -2.95 3.48 -21.27
C LEU A 203 -2.58 2.36 -22.23
N LEU A 204 -3.33 1.26 -22.24
CA LEU A 204 -3.08 0.09 -23.07
C LEU A 204 -3.36 0.32 -24.57
N ARG A 205 -3.96 1.44 -24.97
CA ARG A 205 -4.07 1.87 -26.38
C ARG A 205 -2.76 2.41 -26.94
N LEU A 206 -1.81 2.76 -26.09
CA LEU A 206 -0.50 3.23 -26.50
C LEU A 206 0.34 2.09 -27.09
N PRO A 207 1.32 2.39 -27.98
CA PRO A 207 2.29 1.42 -28.42
C PRO A 207 3.00 0.77 -27.23
N ARG A 208 2.83 -0.54 -27.07
CA ARG A 208 3.21 -1.30 -25.86
C ARG A 208 4.69 -1.15 -25.49
N ALA A 209 5.59 -1.36 -26.45
CA ALA A 209 7.02 -1.39 -26.14
C ALA A 209 7.56 -0.04 -25.64
N PRO A 210 7.34 1.11 -26.30
CA PRO A 210 7.82 2.40 -25.79
C PRO A 210 7.11 2.82 -24.50
N MET A 211 5.83 2.49 -24.32
CA MET A 211 5.11 2.76 -23.07
C MET A 211 5.74 2.02 -21.89
N LEU A 212 5.98 0.71 -22.01
CA LEU A 212 6.60 -0.08 -20.94
C LEU A 212 8.05 0.32 -20.68
N GLN A 213 8.83 0.64 -21.72
CA GLN A 213 10.20 1.12 -21.58
C GLN A 213 10.23 2.47 -20.83
N THR A 214 9.40 3.42 -21.22
CA THR A 214 9.29 4.73 -20.55
C THR A 214 8.87 4.55 -19.10
N ARG A 215 7.87 3.70 -18.84
CA ARG A 215 7.42 3.38 -17.49
C ARG A 215 8.55 2.81 -16.63
N ALA A 216 9.31 1.85 -17.15
CA ALA A 216 10.42 1.24 -16.41
C ALA A 216 11.50 2.28 -16.03
N LEU A 217 11.88 3.15 -16.95
CA LEU A 217 12.84 4.23 -16.70
C LEU A 217 12.31 5.25 -15.68
N ALA A 218 11.06 5.68 -15.84
CA ALA A 218 10.42 6.66 -14.95
C ALA A 218 10.20 6.15 -13.52
N ARG A 219 10.24 4.83 -13.28
CA ARG A 219 10.03 4.19 -11.98
C ARG A 219 11.31 3.62 -11.35
N ALA A 220 12.46 3.82 -11.98
CA ALA A 220 13.71 3.22 -11.51
C ALA A 220 14.10 3.69 -10.09
N ASP A 221 13.82 4.95 -9.76
CA ASP A 221 14.03 5.52 -8.42
C ASP A 221 13.11 4.90 -7.36
N LEU A 222 11.84 4.65 -7.72
CA LEU A 222 10.86 3.99 -6.87
C LEU A 222 11.30 2.56 -6.50
N VAL A 223 11.74 1.78 -7.49
CA VAL A 223 12.23 0.41 -7.26
C VAL A 223 13.46 0.43 -6.36
N ARG A 224 14.41 1.33 -6.63
CA ARG A 224 15.64 1.50 -5.83
C ARG A 224 15.34 1.86 -4.39
N ALA A 225 14.37 2.73 -4.12
CA ALA A 225 13.99 3.12 -2.76
C ALA A 225 13.54 1.92 -1.90
N LEU A 226 13.08 0.84 -2.53
CA LEU A 226 12.62 -0.39 -1.88
C LEU A 226 13.65 -1.53 -1.93
N ASP A 227 14.87 -1.28 -2.39
CA ASP A 227 15.94 -2.27 -2.28
C ASP A 227 16.32 -2.49 -0.80
N PRO A 228 16.65 -3.72 -0.40
CA PRO A 228 16.93 -4.03 1.01
C PRO A 228 17.99 -3.14 1.65
N GLU A 229 19.01 -2.75 0.89
CA GLU A 229 20.08 -1.86 1.34
C GLU A 229 19.62 -0.43 1.66
N HIS A 230 18.50 0.03 1.12
CA HIS A 230 17.93 1.34 1.34
C HIS A 230 16.79 1.36 2.39
N LEU A 231 16.33 0.18 2.80
CA LEU A 231 15.24 0.06 3.78
C LEU A 231 15.72 0.15 5.22
N HIS A 232 16.99 -0.20 5.48
CA HIS A 232 17.61 -0.24 6.81
C HIS A 232 16.74 -0.95 7.86
N LEU A 233 16.24 -2.16 7.50
CA LEU A 233 15.29 -2.91 8.34
C LEU A 233 15.85 -3.25 9.72
N ASP A 234 17.16 -3.49 9.85
CA ASP A 234 17.79 -3.76 11.16
C ASP A 234 17.57 -2.59 12.12
N ARG A 235 17.83 -1.36 11.66
CA ARG A 235 17.58 -0.13 12.43
C ARG A 235 16.10 0.02 12.81
N PHE A 236 15.21 -0.34 11.89
CA PHE A 236 13.77 -0.30 12.15
C PHE A 236 13.36 -1.35 13.20
N VAL A 237 13.90 -2.57 13.12
CA VAL A 237 13.68 -3.64 14.10
C VAL A 237 14.27 -3.24 15.47
N ASP A 238 15.41 -2.55 15.52
CA ASP A 238 15.92 -2.00 16.78
C ASP A 238 14.94 -1.03 17.42
N GLY A 239 14.42 -0.08 16.63
CA GLY A 239 13.42 0.90 17.10
C GLY A 239 12.10 0.29 17.56
N TRP A 240 11.74 -0.91 17.09
CA TRP A 240 10.54 -1.61 17.53
C TRP A 240 10.53 -1.88 19.05
N TYR A 241 11.69 -2.18 19.63
CA TYR A 241 11.82 -2.52 21.04
C TYR A 241 12.06 -1.31 21.96
N GLU A 242 12.11 -0.11 21.41
CA GLU A 242 12.22 1.12 22.19
C GLU A 242 10.98 1.31 23.09
N PRO A 243 11.15 1.82 24.34
CA PRO A 243 10.05 1.97 25.29
C PRO A 243 8.87 2.79 24.75
N ASP A 244 9.15 3.88 24.04
CA ASP A 244 8.10 4.75 23.49
C ASP A 244 7.31 4.03 22.39
N THR A 245 7.99 3.24 21.54
CA THR A 245 7.37 2.40 20.52
C THR A 245 6.45 1.36 21.17
N GLN A 246 6.93 0.63 22.17
CA GLN A 246 6.13 -0.37 22.86
C GLN A 246 4.90 0.24 23.55
N ALA A 247 5.05 1.40 24.18
CA ALA A 247 3.95 2.12 24.78
C ALA A 247 2.90 2.56 23.74
N GLY A 248 3.34 3.07 22.59
CA GLY A 248 2.48 3.46 21.47
C GLY A 248 1.69 2.28 20.89
N LEU A 249 2.35 1.13 20.70
CA LEU A 249 1.74 -0.11 20.22
C LEU A 249 0.72 -0.67 21.21
N GLN A 250 1.01 -0.65 22.51
CA GLN A 250 0.07 -1.06 23.56
C GLN A 250 -1.17 -0.14 23.60
N ALA A 251 -0.97 1.17 23.45
CA ALA A 251 -2.08 2.13 23.37
C ALA A 251 -2.95 1.88 22.11
N LEU A 252 -2.34 1.50 20.98
CA LEU A 252 -3.07 1.10 19.78
C LEU A 252 -3.91 -0.16 20.06
N MET A 253 -3.33 -1.19 20.65
CA MET A 253 -4.04 -2.44 20.98
C MET A 253 -5.22 -2.20 21.91
N ALA A 254 -5.06 -1.33 22.92
CA ALA A 254 -6.16 -0.95 23.83
C ALA A 254 -7.32 -0.25 23.09
N ARG A 255 -7.04 0.50 22.03
CA ARG A 255 -8.08 1.12 21.18
C ARG A 255 -8.79 0.09 20.30
N LEU A 256 -8.05 -0.85 19.70
CA LEU A 256 -8.59 -1.90 18.84
C LEU A 256 -9.45 -2.92 19.62
N GLY A 257 -9.12 -3.20 20.87
CA GLY A 257 -9.87 -4.12 21.72
C GLY A 257 -11.15 -3.53 22.33
N LYS A 258 -11.47 -2.26 22.10
CA LYS A 258 -12.67 -1.56 22.59
C LYS A 258 -13.74 -1.31 21.49
N GLY A 259 -13.48 -1.78 20.28
CA GLY A 259 -14.35 -1.61 19.09
C GLY A 259 -15.08 -2.97 18.76
#